data_61e70b8a26b96ef847d81c10fddbe447
#
_entry.id   61e70b8a26b96ef847d81c10fddbe447
#
_cell.length_a   1.000
_cell.length_b   1.000
_cell.length_c   1.000
_cell.angle_alpha   90.00
_cell.angle_beta   90.00
_cell.angle_gamma   90.00
#
_symmetry.space_group_name_H-M   'P 1'
#
loop_
_entity.id
_entity.type
_entity.pdbx_description
1 polymer ?
#
loop_
_entity_poly.entity_id
_entity_poly.type
_entity_poly.pdbx_seq_one_letter_code
_entity_poly.pdbx_strand_id
1 'polypeptide(L)'
;MNAVRKALESMYKDTCTIYENQKIKDPNTHVTNFKEVEVLKDIKCRLSFSNVTNAEKGDVVTIAQVTKLFIAPEINIKAGSKLVITHEGVTTEYTRSGVPAIHSNHQEVVIELFKEYA
;
A
#
# COMPACT_ATOMS: atom_id res chain seq x y z
N MET A 1 -7.23 8.53 -20.77
CA MET A 1 -7.37 7.21 -20.09
C MET A 1 -8.03 6.25 -21.06
N ASN A 2 -7.50 5.05 -21.22
CA ASN A 2 -8.09 4.06 -22.12
C ASN A 2 -9.28 3.34 -21.46
N ALA A 3 -10.07 2.64 -22.27
CA ALA A 3 -11.29 1.97 -21.80
C ALA A 3 -11.00 0.84 -20.81
N VAL A 4 -9.89 0.13 -20.98
CA VAL A 4 -9.50 -0.95 -20.05
C VAL A 4 -9.19 -0.40 -18.67
N ARG A 5 -8.42 0.66 -18.60
CA ARG A 5 -8.07 1.31 -17.34
C ARG A 5 -9.30 1.88 -16.64
N LYS A 6 -10.19 2.50 -17.40
CA LYS A 6 -11.43 3.05 -16.86
C LYS A 6 -12.31 1.95 -16.26
N ALA A 7 -12.39 0.81 -16.93
CA ALA A 7 -13.15 -0.34 -16.42
C ALA A 7 -12.54 -0.90 -15.13
N LEU A 8 -11.21 -1.01 -15.06
CA LEU A 8 -10.52 -1.45 -13.85
C LEU A 8 -10.75 -0.49 -12.69
N GLU A 9 -10.59 0.80 -12.92
CA GLU A 9 -10.74 1.81 -11.87
C GLU A 9 -12.18 1.95 -11.39
N SER A 10 -13.15 1.58 -12.20
CA SER A 10 -14.56 1.56 -11.77
C SER A 10 -14.80 0.53 -10.66
N MET A 11 -13.91 -0.45 -10.51
CA MET A 11 -13.97 -1.46 -9.45
C MET A 11 -13.24 -1.02 -8.16
N TYR A 12 -12.57 0.12 -8.20
CA TYR A 12 -11.83 0.65 -7.05
C TYR A 12 -12.79 1.38 -6.11
N LYS A 13 -13.29 0.66 -5.12
CA LYS A 13 -14.25 1.19 -4.15
C LYS A 13 -13.63 1.57 -2.82
N ASP A 14 -12.36 1.24 -2.64
CA ASP A 14 -11.60 1.56 -1.43
C ASP A 14 -10.82 2.84 -1.63
N THR A 15 -10.37 3.44 -0.53
CA THR A 15 -9.54 4.64 -0.56
C THR A 15 -8.25 4.43 0.19
N CYS A 16 -7.19 5.05 -0.30
CA CYS A 16 -5.85 4.98 0.28
C CYS A 16 -5.30 6.39 0.46
N THR A 17 -4.85 6.70 1.67
CA THR A 17 -4.11 7.92 1.96
C THR A 17 -2.69 7.51 2.30
N ILE A 18 -1.70 8.15 1.66
CA ILE A 18 -0.30 7.78 1.78
C ILE A 18 0.44 8.81 2.62
N TYR A 19 1.13 8.33 3.65
CA TYR A 19 2.00 9.13 4.50
C TYR A 19 3.44 8.65 4.36
N GLU A 20 4.36 9.61 4.37
CA GLU A 20 5.79 9.33 4.36
C GLU A 20 6.43 9.94 5.59
N ASN A 21 7.41 9.26 6.16
CA ASN A 21 8.21 9.79 7.25
C ASN A 21 9.37 10.57 6.65
N GLN A 22 9.24 11.89 6.60
CA GLN A 22 10.20 12.76 5.95
C GLN A 22 11.16 13.40 6.94
N LYS A 23 12.40 13.53 6.51
CA LYS A 23 13.46 14.17 7.26
C LYS A 23 13.33 15.69 7.11
N ILE A 24 13.14 16.37 8.22
CA ILE A 24 12.97 17.82 8.25
C ILE A 24 14.07 18.43 9.13
N LYS A 25 14.82 19.39 8.58
CA LYS A 25 15.83 20.13 9.33
C LYS A 25 15.23 21.42 9.84
N ASP A 26 15.33 21.65 11.16
CA ASP A 26 14.89 22.91 11.76
C ASP A 26 15.89 24.01 11.39
N PRO A 27 15.46 25.11 10.74
CA PRO A 27 16.36 26.18 10.35
C PRO A 27 16.92 26.97 11.53
N ASN A 28 16.27 26.93 12.69
CA ASN A 28 16.73 27.68 13.87
C ASN A 28 17.71 26.88 14.73
N THR A 29 17.45 25.62 14.94
CA THR A 29 18.27 24.76 15.82
C THR A 29 19.24 23.88 15.06
N HIS A 30 19.10 23.75 13.75
CA HIS A 30 19.83 22.82 12.87
C HIS A 30 19.66 21.34 13.26
N VAL A 31 18.66 21.03 14.09
CA VAL A 31 18.33 19.66 14.47
C VAL A 31 17.49 19.04 13.37
N THR A 32 17.84 17.81 13.01
CA THR A 32 17.09 17.04 12.03
C THR A 32 16.09 16.13 12.74
N ASN A 33 14.82 16.29 12.40
CA ASN A 33 13.75 15.46 12.92
C ASN A 33 13.00 14.77 11.78
N PHE A 34 12.35 13.66 12.09
CA PHE A 34 11.47 12.99 11.16
C PHE A 34 10.03 13.40 11.46
N LYS A 35 9.27 13.66 10.40
CA LYS A 35 7.86 14.03 10.51
C LYS A 35 7.04 13.24 9.51
N GLU A 36 5.90 12.75 9.97
CA GLU A 36 4.92 12.11 9.11
C GLU A 36 4.23 13.18 8.24
N VAL A 37 4.29 13.00 6.93
CA VAL A 37 3.72 13.94 5.97
C VAL A 37 2.74 13.21 5.08
N GLU A 38 1.53 13.76 4.94
CA GLU A 38 0.54 13.26 4.00
C GLU A 38 0.96 13.64 2.59
N VAL A 39 1.22 12.63 1.76
CA VAL A 39 1.71 12.82 0.39
C VAL A 39 0.57 12.81 -0.61
N LEU A 40 -0.34 11.84 -0.46
CA LEU A 40 -1.52 11.70 -1.31
C LEU A 40 -2.71 11.32 -0.43
N LYS A 41 -3.87 11.87 -0.75
CA LYS A 41 -5.09 11.68 0.04
C LYS A 41 -6.22 11.09 -0.81
N ASP A 42 -6.95 10.15 -0.20
CA ASP A 42 -8.18 9.58 -0.78
C ASP A 42 -8.02 9.09 -2.21
N ILE A 43 -6.92 8.38 -2.47
CA ILE A 43 -6.67 7.77 -3.77
C ILE A 43 -7.53 6.52 -3.89
N LYS A 44 -8.27 6.41 -4.99
CA LYS A 44 -9.09 5.22 -5.25
C LYS A 44 -8.21 4.00 -5.48
N CYS A 45 -8.59 2.91 -4.84
CA CYS A 45 -7.84 1.67 -4.90
C CYS A 45 -8.76 0.48 -4.65
N ARG A 46 -8.19 -0.71 -4.74
CA ARG A 46 -8.88 -1.95 -4.40
C ARG A 46 -7.99 -2.79 -3.51
N LEU A 47 -8.49 -3.14 -2.35
CA LEU A 47 -7.82 -4.04 -1.42
C LEU A 47 -8.29 -5.46 -1.70
N SER A 48 -7.35 -6.38 -1.87
CA SER A 48 -7.65 -7.78 -2.16
C SER A 48 -6.93 -8.68 -1.16
N PHE A 49 -7.68 -9.62 -0.61
CA PHE A 49 -7.15 -10.62 0.30
C PHE A 49 -7.16 -11.98 -0.40
N SER A 50 -6.05 -12.70 -0.34
CA SER A 50 -5.99 -14.05 -0.87
C SER A 50 -5.23 -14.96 0.09
N ASN A 51 -5.67 -16.21 0.17
CA ASN A 51 -4.99 -17.22 0.98
C ASN A 51 -4.09 -18.04 0.07
N VAL A 52 -2.84 -18.18 0.48
CA VAL A 52 -1.87 -19.01 -0.22
C VAL A 52 -1.57 -20.21 0.66
N THR A 53 -1.80 -21.41 0.11
CA THR A 53 -1.50 -22.65 0.81
C THR A 53 -0.13 -23.14 0.38
N ASN A 54 0.78 -23.26 1.35
CA ASN A 54 2.10 -23.82 1.13
C ASN A 54 2.16 -25.21 1.73
N ALA A 55 2.39 -26.21 0.89
CA ALA A 55 2.66 -27.57 1.35
C ALA A 55 4.15 -27.67 1.63
N GLU A 56 4.53 -27.82 2.89
CA GLU A 56 5.89 -28.12 3.26
C GLU A 56 6.18 -29.59 3.15
N LYS A 57 7.47 -29.92 3.08
CA LYS A 57 7.95 -31.30 3.03
C LYS A 57 7.56 -32.00 4.34
N GLY A 58 6.58 -32.87 4.27
CA GLY A 58 5.96 -33.50 5.43
C GLY A 58 4.46 -33.26 5.45
N ASP A 59 3.84 -33.42 6.58
CA ASP A 59 2.37 -33.36 6.72
C ASP A 59 1.83 -32.00 7.13
N VAL A 60 2.68 -30.97 7.21
CA VAL A 60 2.27 -29.64 7.64
C VAL A 60 1.92 -28.76 6.45
N VAL A 61 0.67 -28.28 6.42
CA VAL A 61 0.19 -27.33 5.43
C VAL A 61 0.08 -25.97 6.12
N THR A 62 0.80 -24.99 5.59
CA THR A 62 0.76 -23.62 6.08
C THR A 62 -0.12 -22.79 5.17
N ILE A 63 -1.09 -22.07 5.75
CA ILE A 63 -1.94 -21.14 5.04
C ILE A 63 -1.51 -19.74 5.42
N ALA A 64 -1.09 -18.93 4.42
CA ALA A 64 -0.72 -17.55 4.61
C ALA A 64 -1.70 -16.66 3.86
N GLN A 65 -2.15 -15.59 4.51
CA GLN A 65 -2.96 -14.58 3.86
C GLN A 65 -2.04 -13.53 3.21
N VAL A 66 -2.26 -13.29 1.92
CA VAL A 66 -1.56 -12.26 1.18
C VAL A 66 -2.52 -11.12 0.90
N THR A 67 -2.14 -9.91 1.27
CA THR A 67 -2.92 -8.71 1.04
C THR A 67 -2.29 -7.92 -0.10
N LYS A 68 -3.06 -7.64 -1.14
CA LYS A 68 -2.61 -6.88 -2.31
C LYS A 68 -3.42 -5.61 -2.47
N LEU A 69 -2.74 -4.55 -2.87
CA LEU A 69 -3.36 -3.29 -3.22
C LEU A 69 -3.29 -3.09 -4.73
N PHE A 70 -4.45 -2.87 -5.35
CA PHE A 70 -4.56 -2.49 -6.76
C PHE A 70 -4.81 -1.00 -6.82
N ILE A 71 -3.94 -0.28 -7.51
CA ILE A 71 -3.97 1.18 -7.57
C ILE A 71 -3.43 1.65 -8.92
N ALA A 72 -3.66 2.91 -9.27
CA ALA A 72 -3.18 3.48 -10.53
C ALA A 72 -1.67 3.35 -10.66
N PRO A 73 -1.17 3.04 -11.88
CA PRO A 73 0.26 2.72 -12.06
C PRO A 73 1.20 3.92 -11.87
N GLU A 74 0.72 5.14 -12.01
CA GLU A 74 1.52 6.35 -11.80
C GLU A 74 1.72 6.73 -10.34
N ILE A 75 1.00 6.09 -9.42
CA ILE A 75 1.14 6.37 -7.99
C ILE A 75 2.43 5.76 -7.49
N ASN A 76 3.33 6.58 -6.98
CA ASN A 76 4.61 6.13 -6.43
C ASN A 76 4.47 5.85 -4.93
N ILE A 77 4.56 4.58 -4.57
CA ILE A 77 4.53 4.16 -3.16
C ILE A 77 5.95 3.79 -2.75
N LYS A 78 6.56 4.64 -1.95
CA LYS A 78 7.92 4.39 -1.47
C LYS A 78 7.94 3.32 -0.38
N ALA A 79 9.03 2.57 -0.32
CA ALA A 79 9.24 1.60 0.75
C ALA A 79 9.20 2.31 2.11
N GLY A 80 8.51 1.71 3.07
CA GLY A 80 8.37 2.28 4.41
C GLY A 80 7.24 3.29 4.57
N SER A 81 6.53 3.64 3.50
CA SER A 81 5.37 4.53 3.58
C SER A 81 4.24 3.88 4.35
N LYS A 82 3.45 4.70 5.05
CA LYS A 82 2.23 4.24 5.71
C LYS A 82 1.05 4.45 4.76
N LEU A 83 0.30 3.39 4.53
CA LEU A 83 -0.88 3.38 3.68
C LEU A 83 -2.11 3.23 4.57
N VAL A 84 -2.90 4.28 4.69
CA VAL A 84 -4.15 4.24 5.45
C VAL A 84 -5.27 3.90 4.48
N ILE A 85 -5.75 2.68 4.56
CA ILE A 85 -6.72 2.14 3.59
C ILE A 85 -8.06 1.91 4.27
N THR A 86 -9.12 2.45 3.66
CA THR A 86 -10.49 2.21 4.10
C THR A 86 -11.15 1.24 3.13
N HIS A 87 -11.56 0.10 3.65
CA HIS A 87 -12.20 -0.99 2.91
C HIS A 87 -13.45 -1.43 3.67
N GLU A 88 -14.59 -1.42 3.00
CA GLU A 88 -15.87 -1.83 3.62
C GLU A 88 -16.14 -1.14 4.96
N GLY A 89 -15.83 0.14 5.05
CA GLY A 89 -16.01 0.92 6.28
C GLY A 89 -14.96 0.70 7.35
N VAL A 90 -13.96 -0.14 7.11
CA VAL A 90 -12.87 -0.42 8.06
C VAL A 90 -11.59 0.23 7.58
N THR A 91 -10.99 1.04 8.43
CA THR A 91 -9.73 1.72 8.14
C THR A 91 -8.58 0.99 8.84
N THR A 92 -7.59 0.61 8.06
CA THR A 92 -6.41 -0.12 8.55
C THR A 92 -5.14 0.50 7.99
N GLU A 93 -4.08 0.47 8.77
CA GLU A 93 -2.78 0.99 8.36
C GLU A 93 -1.90 -0.14 7.84
N TYR A 94 -1.37 0.05 6.64
CA TYR A 94 -0.51 -0.91 5.96
C TYR A 94 0.80 -0.27 5.54
N THR A 95 1.75 -1.08 5.13
CA THR A 95 2.99 -0.64 4.48
C THR A 95 3.31 -1.58 3.31
N ARG A 96 4.10 -1.09 2.37
CA ARG A 96 4.55 -1.88 1.23
C ARG A 96 5.53 -2.95 1.68
N SER A 97 5.28 -4.21 1.33
CA SER A 97 6.15 -5.32 1.73
C SER A 97 7.05 -5.86 0.62
N GLY A 98 6.97 -5.31 -0.56
CA GLY A 98 7.79 -5.76 -1.69
C GLY A 98 7.88 -4.70 -2.77
N VAL A 99 8.42 -5.08 -3.91
CA VAL A 99 8.49 -4.20 -5.08
C VAL A 99 7.15 -4.23 -5.80
N PRO A 100 6.54 -3.06 -6.10
CA PRO A 100 5.30 -3.04 -6.86
C PRO A 100 5.45 -3.63 -8.24
N ALA A 101 4.47 -4.44 -8.64
CA ALA A 101 4.39 -4.96 -10.01
C ALA A 101 3.58 -3.96 -10.85
N ILE A 102 4.28 -3.17 -11.64
CA ILE A 102 3.66 -2.10 -12.44
C ILE A 102 3.27 -2.63 -13.81
N HIS A 103 2.00 -2.48 -14.15
CA HIS A 103 1.44 -2.84 -15.43
C HIS A 103 0.94 -1.59 -16.17
N SER A 104 0.50 -1.74 -17.41
CA SER A 104 0.06 -0.58 -18.21
C SER A 104 -1.13 0.17 -17.63
N ASN A 105 -2.06 -0.55 -17.03
CA ASN A 105 -3.34 0.02 -16.56
C ASN A 105 -3.51 0.00 -15.05
N HIS A 106 -2.61 -0.63 -14.31
CA HIS A 106 -2.66 -0.71 -12.86
C HIS A 106 -1.31 -1.11 -12.30
N GLN A 107 -1.17 -1.05 -10.98
CA GLN A 107 -0.07 -1.70 -10.29
C GLN A 107 -0.61 -2.57 -9.16
N GLU A 108 0.10 -3.63 -8.86
CA GLU A 108 -0.20 -4.53 -7.76
C GLU A 108 0.91 -4.41 -6.72
N VAL A 109 0.54 -4.11 -5.50
CA VAL A 109 1.48 -3.94 -4.39
C VAL A 109 1.13 -4.91 -3.28
N VAL A 110 2.05 -5.78 -2.92
CA VAL A 110 1.88 -6.62 -1.73
C VAL A 110 2.12 -5.75 -0.51
N ILE A 111 1.18 -5.77 0.41
CA ILE A 111 1.22 -4.93 1.61
C ILE A 111 1.08 -5.79 2.87
N GLU A 112 1.56 -5.24 3.97
CA GLU A 112 1.47 -5.86 5.30
C GLU A 112 1.05 -4.81 6.32
N LEU A 113 0.67 -5.24 7.52
CA LEU A 113 0.27 -4.31 8.55
C LEU A 113 1.44 -3.39 8.92
N PHE A 114 1.13 -2.10 9.01
CA PHE A 114 2.10 -1.10 9.44
C PHE A 114 2.30 -1.21 10.96
N LYS A 115 3.54 -1.24 11.39
CA LYS A 115 3.89 -1.27 12.82
C LYS A 115 4.44 0.07 13.27
N GLU A 116 5.51 0.52 12.61
CA GLU A 116 6.17 1.79 12.91
C GLU A 116 7.10 2.17 11.77
N TYR A 117 7.50 3.42 11.71
CA TYR A 117 8.51 3.85 10.76
C TYR A 117 9.88 3.32 11.19
N ALA A 118 10.64 2.89 10.19
CA ALA A 118 12.00 2.37 10.42
C ALA A 118 12.96 3.48 10.85
#